data_9f08fc98dd0eeabe260f26cf83c97461
#
_entry.id   9f08fc98dd0eeabe260f26cf83c97461
#
_cell.length_a   1.000
_cell.length_b   1.000
_cell.length_c   1.000
_cell.angle_alpha   90.00
_cell.angle_beta   90.00
_cell.angle_gamma   90.00
#
_symmetry.space_group_name_H-M   'P 1'
#
loop_
_entity.id
_entity.type
_entity.pdbx_description
1 polymer ?
#
loop_
_entity_poly.entity_id
_entity_poly.type
_entity_poly.pdbx_seq_one_letter_code
_entity_poly.pdbx_strand_id
1 'polypeptide(L)'
;MEAIPISAAENGFDGVFYPAADQRNAVIFVSGSEGGLATGKKIGAYYQSRGYSALALALFGTKHTKPSLSEVPLEYMESAVAWLKERGYDRIVADGISKGSEYVLCAAAVMSELCGVIARVPSSFVGEGLSDKTPCGRSSWTYRGKPLSYTPYKVRKINKLKIWVTEKQFSLLSMNEDKDVTPDSIIRVENIRGPVLLMATQADTVWPSAVYLEQLQERFSEKHFPYAVQTVSFSYMSHMMVPILHKRSLRLIRMLFRSERLHPEECAAERSEMEKATFQFLREAFAE
;
A
#
# COMPACT_ATOMS: atom_id res chain seq x y z
N MET A 1 -24.53 2.75 6.77
CA MET A 1 -24.17 4.14 7.18
C MET A 1 -23.57 4.85 5.99
N GLU A 2 -23.79 6.15 5.86
CA GLU A 2 -23.32 6.96 4.73
C GLU A 2 -21.81 7.25 4.83
N ALA A 3 -21.15 7.36 3.69
CA ALA A 3 -19.73 7.68 3.62
C ALA A 3 -19.49 9.18 3.91
N ILE A 4 -18.49 9.50 4.71
CA ILE A 4 -18.17 10.86 5.17
C ILE A 4 -16.93 11.34 4.44
N PRO A 5 -17.04 12.35 3.54
CA PRO A 5 -15.89 12.98 2.91
C PRO A 5 -15.11 13.85 3.93
N ILE A 6 -13.79 13.84 3.83
CA ILE A 6 -12.87 14.57 4.71
C ILE A 6 -11.97 15.43 3.83
N SER A 7 -11.79 16.70 4.23
CA SER A 7 -10.96 17.66 3.51
C SER A 7 -9.69 18.00 4.28
N ALA A 8 -8.56 18.02 3.58
CA ALA A 8 -7.28 18.41 4.17
C ALA A 8 -7.23 19.88 4.60
N ALA A 9 -8.08 20.73 4.05
CA ALA A 9 -8.18 22.12 4.49
C ALA A 9 -8.64 22.26 5.95
N GLU A 10 -9.40 21.27 6.45
CA GLU A 10 -9.96 21.26 7.80
C GLU A 10 -9.27 20.25 8.71
N ASN A 11 -8.83 19.13 8.16
CA ASN A 11 -8.39 17.96 8.95
C ASN A 11 -6.93 17.55 8.69
N GLY A 12 -6.20 18.29 7.85
CA GLY A 12 -4.80 17.98 7.52
C GLY A 12 -4.60 16.83 6.52
N PHE A 13 -5.68 16.18 6.05
CA PHE A 13 -5.65 15.13 5.02
C PHE A 13 -6.96 15.08 4.23
N ASP A 14 -6.88 14.64 2.98
CA ASP A 14 -8.08 14.34 2.18
C ASP A 14 -8.40 12.84 2.27
N GLY A 15 -9.67 12.51 2.48
CA GLY A 15 -10.10 11.12 2.61
C GLY A 15 -11.62 10.94 2.48
N VAL A 16 -12.03 9.68 2.61
CA VAL A 16 -13.45 9.31 2.78
C VAL A 16 -13.55 8.22 3.84
N PHE A 17 -14.33 8.47 4.86
CA PHE A 17 -14.59 7.53 5.93
C PHE A 17 -15.89 6.77 5.73
N TYR A 18 -15.86 5.48 5.95
CA TYR A 18 -16.95 4.51 5.83
C TYR A 18 -17.21 3.90 7.21
N PRO A 19 -18.11 4.46 8.02
CA PRO A 19 -18.39 3.91 9.35
C PRO A 19 -19.11 2.57 9.27
N ALA A 20 -18.76 1.63 10.14
CA ALA A 20 -19.46 0.36 10.37
C ALA A 20 -20.07 0.33 11.79
N ALA A 21 -20.68 -0.81 12.17
CA ALA A 21 -21.31 -0.94 13.49
C ALA A 21 -20.27 -0.95 14.64
N ASP A 22 -19.09 -1.51 14.41
CA ASP A 22 -17.97 -1.45 15.34
C ASP A 22 -17.37 -0.03 15.32
N GLN A 23 -17.41 0.64 16.47
CA GLN A 23 -16.95 2.02 16.64
C GLN A 23 -15.59 2.13 17.34
N ARG A 24 -14.88 1.01 17.55
CA ARG A 24 -13.54 1.01 18.16
C ARG A 24 -12.44 0.69 17.17
N ASN A 25 -12.75 -0.08 16.14
CA ASN A 25 -11.80 -0.63 15.19
C ASN A 25 -11.94 0.06 13.83
N ALA A 26 -10.83 0.51 13.26
CA ALA A 26 -10.83 1.10 11.93
C ALA A 26 -9.63 0.65 11.09
N VAL A 27 -9.83 0.57 9.77
CA VAL A 27 -8.76 0.35 8.79
C VAL A 27 -8.53 1.63 8.02
N ILE A 28 -7.28 2.13 7.97
CA ILE A 28 -6.88 3.19 7.04
C ILE A 28 -6.31 2.52 5.79
N PHE A 29 -7.03 2.63 4.67
CA PHE A 29 -6.56 2.10 3.39
C PHE A 29 -5.86 3.17 2.55
N VAL A 30 -4.69 2.82 2.03
CA VAL A 30 -3.83 3.68 1.21
C VAL A 30 -3.59 3.02 -0.15
N SER A 31 -4.00 3.68 -1.22
CA SER A 31 -3.78 3.18 -2.58
C SER A 31 -2.37 3.48 -3.10
N GLY A 32 -2.04 2.99 -4.30
CA GLY A 32 -0.71 3.11 -4.90
C GLY A 32 -0.44 4.41 -5.67
N SER A 33 0.34 4.28 -6.73
CA SER A 33 0.83 5.40 -7.55
C SER A 33 -0.21 5.99 -8.52
N GLU A 34 -1.45 5.53 -8.49
CA GLU A 34 -2.54 6.09 -9.29
C GLU A 34 -3.03 7.44 -8.77
N GLY A 35 -2.87 7.71 -7.48
CA GLY A 35 -3.34 8.94 -6.82
C GLY A 35 -4.86 9.07 -6.69
N GLY A 36 -5.31 10.15 -6.07
CA GLY A 36 -6.72 10.41 -5.81
C GLY A 36 -7.36 9.41 -4.85
N LEU A 37 -8.69 9.28 -4.92
CA LEU A 37 -9.49 8.46 -4.01
C LEU A 37 -10.30 7.34 -4.70
N ALA A 38 -10.14 7.15 -6.02
CA ALA A 38 -11.01 6.25 -6.78
C ALA A 38 -10.91 4.79 -6.31
N THR A 39 -9.69 4.27 -6.13
CA THR A 39 -9.43 2.92 -5.59
C THR A 39 -9.80 2.87 -4.10
N GLY A 40 -9.32 3.85 -3.32
CA GLY A 40 -9.57 3.92 -1.89
C GLY A 40 -11.06 3.90 -1.53
N LYS A 41 -11.89 4.65 -2.26
CA LYS A 41 -13.36 4.64 -2.06
C LYS A 41 -13.98 3.25 -2.26
N LYS A 42 -13.53 2.50 -3.27
CA LYS A 42 -14.04 1.13 -3.52
C LYS A 42 -13.64 0.18 -2.40
N ILE A 43 -12.38 0.27 -1.95
CA ILE A 43 -11.87 -0.60 -0.89
C ILE A 43 -12.45 -0.21 0.48
N GLY A 44 -12.62 1.08 0.76
CA GLY A 44 -13.30 1.55 1.98
C GLY A 44 -14.74 1.04 2.08
N ALA A 45 -15.53 1.15 0.99
CA ALA A 45 -16.87 0.59 0.92
C ALA A 45 -16.86 -0.95 1.03
N TYR A 46 -15.84 -1.62 0.49
CA TYR A 46 -15.66 -3.06 0.64
C TYR A 46 -15.42 -3.46 2.10
N TYR A 47 -14.52 -2.79 2.83
CA TYR A 47 -14.31 -3.03 4.26
C TYR A 47 -15.61 -2.79 5.07
N GLN A 48 -16.32 -1.70 4.78
CA GLN A 48 -17.61 -1.42 5.41
C GLN A 48 -18.61 -2.56 5.18
N SER A 49 -18.68 -3.11 3.97
CA SER A 49 -19.57 -4.25 3.65
C SER A 49 -19.22 -5.53 4.41
N ARG A 50 -18.00 -5.62 4.94
CA ARG A 50 -17.48 -6.73 5.77
C ARG A 50 -17.57 -6.42 7.27
N GLY A 51 -18.19 -5.29 7.65
CA GLY A 51 -18.40 -4.90 9.04
C GLY A 51 -17.27 -4.10 9.68
N TYR A 52 -16.24 -3.69 8.90
CA TYR A 52 -15.13 -2.89 9.39
C TYR A 52 -15.30 -1.42 9.02
N SER A 53 -15.14 -0.52 9.99
CA SER A 53 -15.01 0.90 9.71
C SER A 53 -13.71 1.14 8.92
N ALA A 54 -13.77 1.94 7.85
CA ALA A 54 -12.62 2.14 6.99
C ALA A 54 -12.47 3.60 6.54
N LEU A 55 -11.24 4.10 6.51
CA LEU A 55 -10.88 5.40 5.99
C LEU A 55 -10.02 5.23 4.75
N ALA A 56 -10.51 5.68 3.60
CA ALA A 56 -9.71 5.81 2.38
C ALA A 56 -8.90 7.10 2.45
N LEU A 57 -7.58 7.00 2.61
CA LEU A 57 -6.66 8.14 2.70
C LEU A 57 -6.07 8.45 1.32
N ALA A 58 -6.12 9.73 0.91
CA ALA A 58 -5.46 10.19 -0.30
C ALA A 58 -4.02 10.62 -0.01
N LEU A 59 -3.06 10.11 -0.77
CA LEU A 59 -1.67 10.53 -0.69
C LEU A 59 -1.41 11.80 -1.52
N PHE A 60 -1.96 11.85 -2.74
CA PHE A 60 -1.78 12.95 -3.68
C PHE A 60 -2.89 12.98 -4.73
N GLY A 61 -2.94 14.04 -5.55
CA GLY A 61 -3.85 14.12 -6.69
C GLY A 61 -5.29 14.45 -6.33
N THR A 62 -5.53 15.03 -5.15
CA THR A 62 -6.80 15.63 -4.74
C THR A 62 -6.63 17.15 -4.60
N LYS A 63 -7.71 17.85 -4.29
CA LYS A 63 -7.72 19.33 -4.28
C LYS A 63 -6.70 19.92 -3.29
N HIS A 64 -6.49 19.29 -2.13
CA HIS A 64 -5.71 19.87 -1.03
C HIS A 64 -4.47 19.02 -0.67
N THR A 65 -4.17 17.96 -1.41
CA THR A 65 -2.95 17.17 -1.26
C THR A 65 -1.89 17.56 -2.29
N LYS A 66 -0.71 16.95 -2.22
CA LYS A 66 0.33 17.11 -3.25
C LYS A 66 -0.23 16.78 -4.64
N PRO A 67 0.18 17.48 -5.71
CA PRO A 67 -0.32 17.22 -7.06
C PRO A 67 0.22 15.90 -7.64
N SER A 68 1.35 15.41 -7.14
CA SER A 68 2.05 14.22 -7.63
C SER A 68 2.64 13.39 -6.47
N LEU A 69 3.05 12.18 -6.77
CA LEU A 69 3.72 11.27 -5.83
C LEU A 69 5.17 11.71 -5.60
N SER A 70 5.34 12.86 -5.00
CA SER A 70 6.64 13.45 -4.70
C SER A 70 6.57 14.25 -3.41
N GLU A 71 7.43 13.90 -2.47
CA GLU A 71 7.53 14.57 -1.17
C GLU A 71 6.16 14.63 -0.45
N VAL A 72 5.42 13.52 -0.49
CA VAL A 72 4.13 13.39 0.21
C VAL A 72 4.40 13.25 1.71
N PRO A 73 3.73 14.04 2.57
CA PRO A 73 3.95 14.00 4.01
C PRO A 73 3.45 12.72 4.66
N LEU A 74 4.24 12.10 5.53
CA LEU A 74 3.78 11.01 6.40
C LEU A 74 2.76 11.52 7.44
N GLU A 75 2.75 12.81 7.70
CA GLU A 75 1.81 13.50 8.58
C GLU A 75 0.34 13.38 8.15
N TYR A 76 0.07 13.03 6.89
CA TYR A 76 -1.31 12.69 6.49
C TYR A 76 -1.84 11.47 7.25
N MET A 77 -0.97 10.47 7.53
CA MET A 77 -1.35 9.33 8.37
C MET A 77 -1.55 9.74 9.82
N GLU A 78 -0.66 10.58 10.38
CA GLU A 78 -0.80 11.09 11.75
C GLU A 78 -2.14 11.83 11.93
N SER A 79 -2.48 12.71 10.97
CA SER A 79 -3.75 13.45 10.98
C SER A 79 -4.96 12.52 10.86
N ALA A 80 -4.89 11.49 10.01
CA ALA A 80 -5.96 10.51 9.83
C ALA A 80 -6.19 9.67 11.10
N VAL A 81 -5.10 9.26 11.76
CA VAL A 81 -5.15 8.54 13.04
C VAL A 81 -5.74 9.42 14.14
N ALA A 82 -5.29 10.68 14.26
CA ALA A 82 -5.83 11.63 15.23
C ALA A 82 -7.33 11.84 15.03
N TRP A 83 -7.75 12.04 13.77
CA TRP A 83 -9.16 12.23 13.40
C TRP A 83 -10.03 11.03 13.80
N LEU A 84 -9.53 9.81 13.63
CA LEU A 84 -10.23 8.58 14.05
C LEU A 84 -10.30 8.46 15.57
N LYS A 85 -9.19 8.74 16.28
CA LYS A 85 -9.13 8.67 17.75
C LYS A 85 -10.10 9.65 18.41
N GLU A 86 -10.22 10.88 17.90
CA GLU A 86 -11.20 11.86 18.36
C GLU A 86 -12.65 11.37 18.26
N ARG A 87 -12.89 10.35 17.41
CA ARG A 87 -14.22 9.72 17.19
C ARG A 87 -14.38 8.38 17.88
N GLY A 88 -13.44 8.03 18.77
CA GLY A 88 -13.49 6.82 19.59
C GLY A 88 -12.88 5.57 18.94
N TYR A 89 -12.26 5.70 17.75
CA TYR A 89 -11.53 4.61 17.11
C TYR A 89 -10.11 4.55 17.68
N ASP A 90 -9.88 3.69 18.64
CA ASP A 90 -8.58 3.55 19.34
C ASP A 90 -7.72 2.40 18.80
N ARG A 91 -8.32 1.50 18.01
CA ARG A 91 -7.61 0.38 17.35
C ARG A 91 -7.61 0.60 15.84
N ILE A 92 -6.46 0.96 15.31
CA ILE A 92 -6.32 1.40 13.91
C ILE A 92 -5.25 0.56 13.22
N VAL A 93 -5.62 -0.14 12.15
CA VAL A 93 -4.70 -0.86 11.25
C VAL A 93 -4.52 -0.05 9.97
N ALA A 94 -3.27 0.13 9.52
CA ALA A 94 -2.98 0.71 8.21
C ALA A 94 -2.83 -0.41 7.17
N ASP A 95 -3.54 -0.33 6.04
CA ASP A 95 -3.47 -1.26 4.90
C ASP A 95 -3.06 -0.50 3.64
N GLY A 96 -1.93 -0.86 3.05
CA GLY A 96 -1.40 -0.21 1.87
C GLY A 96 -1.08 -1.17 0.73
N ILE A 97 -1.25 -0.71 -0.50
CA ILE A 97 -0.84 -1.45 -1.70
C ILE A 97 0.19 -0.68 -2.51
N SER A 98 1.21 -1.37 -3.04
CA SER A 98 2.21 -0.78 -3.96
C SER A 98 2.92 0.41 -3.29
N LYS A 99 2.92 1.59 -3.88
CA LYS A 99 3.43 2.81 -3.21
C LYS A 99 2.70 3.14 -1.91
N GLY A 100 1.43 2.74 -1.76
CA GLY A 100 0.72 2.83 -0.49
C GLY A 100 1.28 1.88 0.57
N SER A 101 1.78 0.69 0.19
CA SER A 101 2.43 -0.21 1.14
C SER A 101 3.78 0.34 1.64
N GLU A 102 4.56 0.93 0.74
CA GLU A 102 5.78 1.67 1.11
C GLU A 102 5.46 2.80 2.10
N TYR A 103 4.38 3.57 1.82
CA TYR A 103 3.92 4.65 2.69
C TYR A 103 3.50 4.18 4.09
N VAL A 104 2.67 3.13 4.19
CA VAL A 104 2.20 2.65 5.51
C VAL A 104 3.33 2.04 6.34
N LEU A 105 4.31 1.36 5.70
CA LEU A 105 5.50 0.87 6.39
C LEU A 105 6.36 2.03 6.92
N CYS A 106 6.58 3.07 6.12
CA CYS A 106 7.30 4.27 6.54
C CYS A 106 6.58 5.00 7.68
N ALA A 107 5.27 5.20 7.56
CA ALA A 107 4.47 5.87 8.58
C ALA A 107 4.49 5.09 9.90
N ALA A 108 4.26 3.78 9.86
CA ALA A 108 4.28 2.93 11.05
C ALA A 108 5.67 2.85 11.71
N ALA A 109 6.75 3.04 10.96
CA ALA A 109 8.10 3.06 11.51
C ALA A 109 8.44 4.35 12.29
N VAL A 110 7.64 5.42 12.14
CA VAL A 110 7.85 6.72 12.82
C VAL A 110 6.73 7.09 13.79
N MET A 111 5.63 6.34 13.82
CA MET A 111 4.49 6.56 14.72
C MET A 111 4.14 5.25 15.46
N SER A 112 3.59 5.38 16.67
CA SER A 112 3.29 4.25 17.57
C SER A 112 1.80 3.94 17.72
N GLU A 113 0.94 4.69 17.06
CA GLU A 113 -0.49 4.70 17.27
C GLU A 113 -1.26 3.66 16.45
N LEU A 114 -0.57 2.99 15.52
CA LEU A 114 -1.16 1.90 14.73
C LEU A 114 -1.05 0.59 15.50
N CYS A 115 -2.14 -0.14 15.60
CA CYS A 115 -2.16 -1.47 16.23
C CYS A 115 -1.82 -2.61 15.27
N GLY A 116 -1.51 -2.32 14.01
CA GLY A 116 -1.04 -3.28 13.02
C GLY A 116 -0.88 -2.67 11.63
N VAL A 117 -0.14 -3.37 10.76
CA VAL A 117 0.15 -2.94 9.39
C VAL A 117 -0.07 -4.08 8.40
N ILE A 118 -0.76 -3.81 7.30
CA ILE A 118 -0.89 -4.69 6.15
C ILE A 118 -0.17 -4.03 4.97
N ALA A 119 0.84 -4.69 4.41
CA ALA A 119 1.58 -4.21 3.25
C ALA A 119 1.46 -5.19 2.08
N ARG A 120 0.76 -4.77 1.03
CA ARG A 120 0.49 -5.55 -0.18
C ARG A 120 1.45 -5.16 -1.27
N VAL A 121 2.12 -6.15 -1.87
CA VAL A 121 3.22 -5.97 -2.82
C VAL A 121 4.19 -4.90 -2.32
N PRO A 122 4.87 -5.16 -1.16
CA PRO A 122 5.67 -4.16 -0.47
C PRO A 122 6.93 -3.78 -1.24
N SER A 123 7.55 -2.64 -0.84
CA SER A 123 8.94 -2.30 -1.07
C SER A 123 9.70 -2.36 0.25
N SER A 124 10.98 -2.78 0.21
CA SER A 124 11.86 -2.80 1.38
C SER A 124 12.60 -1.47 1.63
N PHE A 125 12.46 -0.53 0.71
CA PHE A 125 13.11 0.79 0.75
C PHE A 125 12.19 1.88 0.21
N VAL A 126 12.50 3.12 0.57
CA VAL A 126 11.86 4.32 0.02
C VAL A 126 12.36 4.54 -1.41
N GLY A 127 11.46 4.53 -2.37
CA GLY A 127 11.78 4.81 -3.77
C GLY A 127 11.67 6.30 -4.12
N GLU A 128 12.28 6.66 -5.25
CA GLU A 128 12.13 7.98 -5.86
C GLU A 128 10.66 8.29 -6.14
N GLY A 129 10.30 9.56 -5.96
CA GLY A 129 9.00 10.08 -6.29
C GLY A 129 8.73 10.16 -7.80
N LEU A 130 7.45 10.28 -8.14
CA LEU A 130 6.99 10.37 -9.51
C LEU A 130 6.22 11.68 -9.75
N SER A 131 6.58 12.42 -10.78
CA SER A 131 5.78 13.52 -11.32
C SER A 131 5.34 13.15 -12.74
N ASP A 132 4.05 13.28 -13.03
CA ASP A 132 3.47 12.81 -14.30
C ASP A 132 3.88 11.37 -14.67
N LYS A 133 3.91 10.49 -13.65
CA LYS A 133 4.30 9.08 -13.77
C LYS A 133 5.75 8.87 -14.24
N THR A 134 6.60 9.87 -14.12
CA THR A 134 8.03 9.80 -14.40
C THR A 134 8.87 10.09 -13.17
N PRO A 135 10.05 9.47 -13.00
CA PRO A 135 10.96 9.77 -11.89
C PRO A 135 11.31 11.25 -11.86
N CYS A 136 11.25 11.88 -10.67
CA CYS A 136 11.37 13.33 -10.53
C CYS A 136 12.63 13.82 -9.81
N GLY A 137 13.54 12.92 -9.39
CA GLY A 137 14.77 13.26 -8.68
C GLY A 137 14.56 13.70 -7.23
N ARG A 138 13.42 13.35 -6.63
CA ARG A 138 13.06 13.68 -5.24
C ARG A 138 12.49 12.45 -4.54
N SER A 139 12.48 12.46 -3.20
CA SER A 139 11.85 11.40 -2.42
C SER A 139 10.36 11.27 -2.70
N SER A 140 9.81 10.06 -2.56
CA SER A 140 8.35 9.89 -2.53
C SER A 140 7.74 10.57 -1.30
N TRP A 141 8.44 10.56 -0.16
CA TRP A 141 7.91 10.91 1.16
C TRP A 141 8.72 11.98 1.88
N THR A 142 8.03 12.73 2.75
CA THR A 142 8.65 13.62 3.74
C THR A 142 8.15 13.27 5.13
N TYR A 143 8.95 13.60 6.15
CA TYR A 143 8.54 13.57 7.54
C TYR A 143 9.13 14.77 8.29
N ARG A 144 8.30 15.48 9.06
CA ARG A 144 8.66 16.73 9.75
C ARG A 144 9.31 17.75 8.80
N GLY A 145 8.74 17.87 7.59
CA GLY A 145 9.20 18.79 6.56
C GLY A 145 10.51 18.41 5.88
N LYS A 146 11.11 17.24 6.19
CA LYS A 146 12.36 16.78 5.58
C LYS A 146 12.09 15.59 4.65
N PRO A 147 12.66 15.58 3.43
CA PRO A 147 12.59 14.42 2.55
C PRO A 147 13.25 13.21 3.21
N LEU A 148 12.61 12.03 3.12
CA LEU A 148 13.28 10.77 3.47
C LEU A 148 14.35 10.45 2.44
N SER A 149 15.45 9.80 2.87
CA SER A 149 16.41 9.22 1.94
C SER A 149 15.73 8.23 1.03
N TYR A 150 16.09 8.20 -0.26
CA TYR A 150 15.42 7.38 -1.26
C TYR A 150 16.42 6.74 -2.22
N THR A 151 15.99 5.64 -2.83
CA THR A 151 16.71 4.98 -3.93
C THR A 151 16.22 5.54 -5.26
N PRO A 152 17.09 6.12 -6.09
CA PRO A 152 16.72 6.66 -7.39
C PRO A 152 16.45 5.57 -8.42
N TYR A 153 15.61 5.88 -9.41
CA TYR A 153 15.46 5.03 -10.59
C TYR A 153 16.66 5.18 -11.51
N LYS A 154 17.33 4.07 -11.88
CA LYS A 154 18.38 4.06 -12.91
C LYS A 154 17.80 4.30 -14.31
N VAL A 155 16.70 3.64 -14.62
CA VAL A 155 15.98 3.80 -15.89
C VAL A 155 14.86 4.83 -15.72
N ARG A 156 15.04 6.00 -16.28
CA ARG A 156 14.09 7.12 -16.12
C ARG A 156 12.96 7.12 -17.15
N LYS A 157 13.15 6.46 -18.30
CA LYS A 157 12.13 6.33 -19.35
C LYS A 157 12.08 4.92 -19.88
N ILE A 158 10.90 4.37 -20.00
CA ILE A 158 10.67 3.06 -20.61
C ILE A 158 9.80 3.21 -21.85
N ASN A 159 10.08 2.41 -22.86
CA ASN A 159 9.23 2.31 -24.02
C ASN A 159 8.09 1.31 -23.74
N LYS A 160 6.98 1.83 -23.19
CA LYS A 160 5.81 1.01 -22.81
C LYS A 160 5.23 0.23 -23.99
N LEU A 161 5.29 0.78 -25.21
CA LEU A 161 4.81 0.09 -26.42
C LEU A 161 5.72 -1.09 -26.74
N LYS A 162 7.05 -0.91 -26.69
CA LYS A 162 8.01 -2.00 -26.90
C LYS A 162 7.78 -3.12 -25.88
N ILE A 163 7.67 -2.80 -24.60
CA ILE A 163 7.39 -3.76 -23.53
C ILE A 163 6.09 -4.51 -23.81
N TRP A 164 5.02 -3.79 -24.13
CA TRP A 164 3.74 -4.41 -24.47
C TRP A 164 3.82 -5.39 -25.64
N VAL A 165 4.56 -5.04 -26.69
CA VAL A 165 4.74 -5.90 -27.89
C VAL A 165 5.59 -7.13 -27.57
N THR A 166 6.67 -6.97 -26.78
CA THR A 166 7.62 -8.06 -26.49
C THR A 166 7.10 -8.99 -25.38
N GLU A 167 6.57 -8.43 -24.28
CA GLU A 167 6.14 -9.20 -23.11
C GLU A 167 4.65 -9.55 -23.13
N LYS A 168 3.87 -8.88 -24.00
CA LYS A 168 2.41 -9.02 -24.10
C LYS A 168 1.69 -8.76 -22.77
N GLN A 169 2.25 -7.86 -21.97
CA GLN A 169 1.73 -7.44 -20.67
C GLN A 169 2.25 -6.06 -20.27
N PHE A 170 1.64 -5.46 -19.25
CA PHE A 170 2.19 -4.29 -18.57
C PHE A 170 3.33 -4.73 -17.66
N SER A 171 4.50 -4.09 -17.80
CA SER A 171 5.66 -4.33 -16.95
C SER A 171 6.44 -3.04 -16.71
N LEU A 172 6.95 -2.90 -15.49
CA LEU A 172 7.88 -1.85 -15.06
C LEU A 172 9.14 -2.45 -14.44
N LEU A 173 9.35 -3.77 -14.55
CA LEU A 173 10.50 -4.46 -13.94
C LEU A 173 11.83 -3.83 -14.33
N SER A 174 12.02 -3.50 -15.60
CA SER A 174 13.25 -2.84 -16.07
C SER A 174 13.56 -1.48 -15.42
N MET A 175 12.58 -0.86 -14.75
CA MET A 175 12.82 0.33 -13.92
C MET A 175 13.16 -0.04 -12.47
N ASN A 176 12.76 -1.21 -12.02
CA ASN A 176 12.76 -1.61 -10.63
C ASN A 176 13.73 -2.75 -10.32
N GLU A 177 14.20 -3.48 -11.33
CA GLU A 177 15.29 -4.45 -11.21
C GLU A 177 16.65 -3.71 -11.17
N ASP A 178 17.66 -4.37 -10.64
CA ASP A 178 19.07 -3.91 -10.57
C ASP A 178 19.25 -2.51 -9.96
N LYS A 179 18.42 -2.13 -9.02
CA LYS A 179 18.65 -0.91 -8.26
C LYS A 179 19.77 -1.09 -7.26
N ASP A 180 20.74 -0.19 -7.29
CA ASP A 180 21.65 -0.02 -6.17
C ASP A 180 20.86 0.67 -5.05
N VAL A 181 20.37 -0.12 -4.11
CA VAL A 181 19.59 0.40 -3.00
C VAL A 181 20.46 1.30 -2.14
N THR A 182 20.05 2.55 -1.98
CA THR A 182 20.72 3.50 -1.09
C THR A 182 20.54 3.04 0.36
N PRO A 183 21.60 2.79 1.14
CA PRO A 183 21.49 2.21 2.48
C PRO A 183 20.54 2.98 3.42
N ASP A 184 20.58 4.32 3.35
CA ASP A 184 19.73 5.18 4.18
C ASP A 184 18.27 5.22 3.74
N SER A 185 17.94 4.66 2.56
CA SER A 185 16.57 4.56 2.07
C SER A 185 15.83 3.32 2.58
N ILE A 186 16.52 2.36 3.18
CA ILE A 186 15.94 1.13 3.72
C ILE A 186 14.92 1.49 4.80
N ILE A 187 13.70 0.97 4.66
CA ILE A 187 12.63 1.23 5.61
C ILE A 187 12.98 0.54 6.95
N ARG A 188 12.93 1.31 8.03
CA ARG A 188 13.27 0.83 9.38
C ARG A 188 12.07 0.13 10.02
N VAL A 189 11.63 -0.96 9.40
CA VAL A 189 10.44 -1.72 9.83
C VAL A 189 10.54 -2.28 11.24
N GLU A 190 11.75 -2.44 11.78
CA GLU A 190 12.00 -2.81 13.16
C GLU A 190 11.48 -1.81 14.20
N ASN A 191 11.15 -0.58 13.77
CA ASN A 191 10.59 0.45 14.64
C ASN A 191 9.06 0.40 14.73
N ILE A 192 8.39 -0.41 13.90
CA ILE A 192 6.93 -0.58 13.92
C ILE A 192 6.49 -1.10 15.30
N ARG A 193 5.36 -0.62 15.80
CA ARG A 193 4.81 -0.97 17.13
C ARG A 193 3.51 -1.74 17.00
N GLY A 194 3.60 -2.98 16.50
CA GLY A 194 2.45 -3.86 16.32
C GLY A 194 2.73 -4.95 15.29
N PRO A 195 1.82 -5.93 15.14
CA PRO A 195 1.95 -7.00 14.17
C PRO A 195 1.93 -6.48 12.72
N VAL A 196 2.58 -7.23 11.84
CA VAL A 196 2.71 -6.90 10.42
C VAL A 196 2.28 -8.07 9.54
N LEU A 197 1.43 -7.81 8.55
CA LEU A 197 1.11 -8.74 7.47
C LEU A 197 1.74 -8.25 6.16
N LEU A 198 2.66 -9.03 5.62
CA LEU A 198 3.27 -8.79 4.31
C LEU A 198 2.67 -9.76 3.29
N MET A 199 2.23 -9.25 2.16
CA MET A 199 1.74 -10.08 1.05
C MET A 199 2.42 -9.70 -0.25
N ALA A 200 3.00 -10.67 -0.96
CA ALA A 200 3.71 -10.47 -2.22
C ALA A 200 3.32 -11.51 -3.27
N THR A 201 3.81 -11.36 -4.49
CA THR A 201 3.59 -12.32 -5.56
C THR A 201 4.81 -12.47 -6.45
N GLN A 202 5.08 -13.71 -6.88
CA GLN A 202 6.13 -14.04 -7.83
C GLN A 202 5.81 -13.53 -9.25
N ALA A 203 4.52 -13.36 -9.57
CA ALA A 203 4.05 -12.84 -10.85
C ALA A 203 3.99 -11.31 -10.91
N ASP A 204 4.65 -10.60 -9.98
CA ASP A 204 4.72 -9.15 -10.00
C ASP A 204 5.60 -8.64 -11.14
N THR A 205 4.99 -7.92 -12.08
CA THR A 205 5.67 -7.31 -13.23
C THR A 205 5.86 -5.80 -13.08
N VAL A 206 5.53 -5.24 -11.91
CA VAL A 206 5.77 -3.83 -11.61
C VAL A 206 7.09 -3.64 -10.88
N TRP A 207 7.31 -4.41 -9.82
CA TRP A 207 8.57 -4.53 -9.12
C TRP A 207 8.71 -5.91 -8.46
N PRO A 208 9.90 -6.36 -8.05
CA PRO A 208 10.09 -7.69 -7.50
C PRO A 208 9.60 -7.77 -6.03
N SER A 209 8.27 -7.68 -5.82
CA SER A 209 7.69 -7.62 -4.47
C SER A 209 7.98 -8.85 -3.61
N ALA A 210 8.14 -10.04 -4.21
CA ALA A 210 8.53 -11.24 -3.49
C ALA A 210 9.95 -11.13 -2.91
N VAL A 211 10.90 -10.57 -3.67
CA VAL A 211 12.27 -10.31 -3.19
C VAL A 211 12.25 -9.26 -2.07
N TYR A 212 11.46 -8.21 -2.22
CA TYR A 212 11.34 -7.18 -1.17
C TYR A 212 10.68 -7.72 0.09
N LEU A 213 9.74 -8.64 -0.03
CA LEU A 213 9.16 -9.34 1.13
C LEU A 213 10.22 -10.14 1.87
N GLU A 214 11.06 -10.90 1.17
CA GLU A 214 12.17 -11.66 1.76
C GLU A 214 13.15 -10.74 2.50
N GLN A 215 13.54 -9.62 1.91
CA GLN A 215 14.40 -8.61 2.54
C GLN A 215 13.77 -8.00 3.81
N LEU A 216 12.47 -7.77 3.80
CA LEU A 216 11.74 -7.29 4.99
C LEU A 216 11.71 -8.35 6.10
N GLN A 217 11.46 -9.64 5.75
CA GLN A 217 11.49 -10.75 6.70
C GLN A 217 12.87 -10.91 7.35
N GLU A 218 13.94 -10.89 6.52
CA GLU A 218 15.31 -10.94 7.00
C GLU A 218 15.60 -9.81 7.98
N ARG A 219 15.22 -8.58 7.64
CA ARG A 219 15.39 -7.42 8.52
C ARG A 219 14.64 -7.55 9.84
N PHE A 220 13.37 -8.00 9.84
CA PHE A 220 12.63 -8.26 11.06
C PHE A 220 13.35 -9.29 11.95
N SER A 221 13.87 -10.36 11.34
CA SER A 221 14.62 -11.40 12.06
C SER A 221 15.93 -10.86 12.64
N GLU A 222 16.77 -10.20 11.81
CA GLU A 222 18.05 -9.62 12.24
C GLU A 222 17.92 -8.58 13.35
N LYS A 223 16.83 -7.80 13.33
CA LYS A 223 16.56 -6.76 14.32
C LYS A 223 15.75 -7.25 15.53
N HIS A 224 15.51 -8.57 15.62
CA HIS A 224 14.76 -9.19 16.73
C HIS A 224 13.42 -8.49 16.98
N PHE A 225 12.66 -8.26 15.91
CA PHE A 225 11.37 -7.58 15.98
C PHE A 225 10.42 -8.28 16.96
N PRO A 226 9.86 -7.58 17.95
CA PRO A 226 9.17 -8.22 19.07
C PRO A 226 7.71 -8.61 18.79
N TYR A 227 7.15 -8.21 17.63
CA TYR A 227 5.75 -8.47 17.28
C TYR A 227 5.64 -9.55 16.21
N ALA A 228 4.43 -10.10 16.04
CA ALA A 228 4.16 -11.10 15.00
C ALA A 228 4.36 -10.53 13.59
N VAL A 229 5.08 -11.28 12.74
CA VAL A 229 5.20 -11.01 11.32
C VAL A 229 4.57 -12.18 10.56
N GLN A 230 3.47 -11.91 9.88
CA GLN A 230 2.81 -12.87 9.00
C GLN A 230 3.20 -12.55 7.55
N THR A 231 3.49 -13.58 6.76
CA THR A 231 3.85 -13.41 5.35
C THR A 231 3.07 -14.37 4.48
N VAL A 232 2.60 -13.89 3.33
CA VAL A 232 1.95 -14.70 2.29
C VAL A 232 2.57 -14.36 0.94
N SER A 233 3.10 -15.38 0.24
CA SER A 233 3.65 -15.22 -1.10
C SER A 233 2.79 -16.01 -2.09
N PHE A 234 2.28 -15.34 -3.11
CA PHE A 234 1.45 -15.91 -4.18
C PHE A 234 2.29 -16.18 -5.43
N SER A 235 1.81 -17.12 -6.26
CA SER A 235 2.53 -17.55 -7.47
C SER A 235 1.99 -16.90 -8.74
N TYR A 236 0.68 -16.65 -8.80
CA TYR A 236 -0.02 -16.29 -10.03
C TYR A 236 -0.66 -14.92 -10.02
N MET A 237 -1.15 -14.45 -8.87
CA MET A 237 -1.81 -13.15 -8.75
C MET A 237 -0.84 -12.04 -9.15
N SER A 238 -1.32 -11.08 -9.95
CA SER A 238 -0.51 -9.94 -10.40
C SER A 238 -0.28 -8.91 -9.28
N HIS A 239 0.50 -7.86 -9.60
CA HIS A 239 0.69 -6.69 -8.73
C HIS A 239 -0.63 -6.08 -8.19
N MET A 240 -1.75 -6.30 -8.89
CA MET A 240 -3.06 -5.78 -8.48
C MET A 240 -3.69 -6.61 -7.35
N MET A 241 -3.03 -6.58 -6.19
CA MET A 241 -3.37 -7.33 -4.98
C MET A 241 -4.49 -6.64 -4.18
N VAL A 242 -5.65 -6.51 -4.82
CA VAL A 242 -6.88 -5.93 -4.24
C VAL A 242 -8.07 -6.84 -4.48
N PRO A 243 -9.14 -6.75 -3.66
CA PRO A 243 -10.40 -7.43 -3.92
C PRO A 243 -10.98 -7.04 -5.28
N ILE A 244 -11.44 -8.03 -6.05
CA ILE A 244 -12.08 -7.78 -7.35
C ILE A 244 -13.58 -7.56 -7.13
N LEU A 245 -14.00 -6.32 -7.17
CA LEU A 245 -15.37 -5.91 -6.88
C LEU A 245 -16.29 -5.94 -8.10
N HIS A 246 -15.72 -5.89 -9.32
CA HIS A 246 -16.50 -5.83 -10.55
C HIS A 246 -15.88 -6.63 -11.68
N LYS A 247 -16.71 -7.27 -12.51
CA LYS A 247 -16.28 -8.00 -13.72
C LYS A 247 -15.46 -7.14 -14.71
N ARG A 248 -15.75 -5.82 -14.80
CA ARG A 248 -14.99 -4.88 -15.64
C ARG A 248 -13.55 -4.71 -15.14
N SER A 249 -13.34 -4.62 -13.83
CA SER A 249 -12.00 -4.53 -13.23
C SER A 249 -11.19 -5.79 -13.51
N LEU A 250 -11.80 -6.97 -13.34
CA LEU A 250 -11.16 -8.25 -13.64
C LEU A 250 -10.76 -8.35 -15.13
N ARG A 251 -11.65 -7.92 -16.05
CA ARG A 251 -11.35 -7.92 -17.50
C ARG A 251 -10.14 -7.02 -17.82
N LEU A 252 -10.06 -5.84 -17.19
CA LEU A 252 -8.93 -4.93 -17.36
C LEU A 252 -7.62 -5.53 -16.81
N ILE A 253 -7.66 -6.13 -15.62
CA ILE A 253 -6.49 -6.77 -15.01
C ILE A 253 -5.99 -7.92 -15.89
N ARG A 254 -6.87 -8.79 -16.37
CA ARG A 254 -6.52 -9.87 -17.31
C ARG A 254 -5.96 -9.36 -18.65
N MET A 255 -6.41 -8.21 -19.11
CA MET A 255 -5.83 -7.56 -20.30
C MET A 255 -4.39 -7.08 -20.02
N LEU A 256 -4.16 -6.47 -18.87
CA LEU A 256 -2.87 -5.86 -18.53
C LEU A 256 -1.82 -6.90 -18.10
N PHE A 257 -2.20 -7.95 -17.38
CA PHE A 257 -1.26 -8.91 -16.79
C PHE A 257 -1.43 -10.30 -17.38
N ARG A 258 -0.30 -10.85 -17.86
CA ARG A 258 -0.28 -12.15 -18.55
C ARG A 258 -0.66 -13.29 -17.60
N SER A 259 -0.16 -13.28 -16.37
CA SER A 259 -0.46 -14.31 -15.38
C SER A 259 -1.97 -14.40 -15.10
N GLU A 260 -2.64 -13.27 -14.88
CA GLU A 260 -4.09 -13.19 -14.67
C GLU A 260 -4.92 -13.73 -15.85
N ARG A 261 -4.36 -13.68 -17.05
CA ARG A 261 -5.01 -14.20 -18.26
C ARG A 261 -4.79 -15.68 -18.45
N LEU A 262 -3.59 -16.18 -18.11
CA LEU A 262 -3.22 -17.59 -18.30
C LEU A 262 -3.66 -18.48 -17.15
N HIS A 263 -3.73 -17.93 -15.92
CA HIS A 263 -4.04 -18.63 -14.68
C HIS A 263 -5.24 -18.00 -13.95
N PRO A 264 -6.41 -17.89 -14.60
CA PRO A 264 -7.55 -17.17 -14.05
C PRO A 264 -8.16 -17.83 -12.80
N GLU A 265 -8.08 -19.14 -12.69
CA GLU A 265 -8.63 -19.92 -11.56
C GLU A 265 -7.70 -19.84 -10.36
N GLU A 266 -6.40 -20.03 -10.58
CA GLU A 266 -5.36 -19.90 -9.56
C GLU A 266 -5.34 -18.47 -8.99
N CYS A 267 -5.38 -17.45 -9.84
CA CYS A 267 -5.49 -16.06 -9.37
C CYS A 267 -6.77 -15.79 -8.56
N ALA A 268 -7.87 -16.44 -8.90
CA ALA A 268 -9.11 -16.31 -8.11
C ALA A 268 -9.00 -17.00 -6.75
N ALA A 269 -8.36 -18.18 -6.70
CA ALA A 269 -8.09 -18.90 -5.45
C ALA A 269 -7.15 -18.08 -4.53
N GLU A 270 -6.05 -17.57 -5.08
CA GLU A 270 -5.09 -16.73 -4.35
C GLU A 270 -5.71 -15.43 -3.83
N ARG A 271 -6.64 -14.80 -4.59
CA ARG A 271 -7.42 -13.65 -4.07
C ARG A 271 -8.30 -14.01 -2.90
N SER A 272 -8.92 -15.20 -2.92
CA SER A 272 -9.70 -15.68 -1.78
C SER A 272 -8.81 -15.92 -0.55
N GLU A 273 -7.60 -16.44 -0.75
CA GLU A 273 -6.62 -16.63 0.30
C GLU A 273 -6.12 -15.28 0.85
N MET A 274 -5.81 -14.32 -0.02
CA MET A 274 -5.46 -12.94 0.36
C MET A 274 -6.55 -12.32 1.24
N GLU A 275 -7.83 -12.47 0.86
CA GLU A 275 -8.95 -11.97 1.67
C GLU A 275 -9.02 -12.65 3.04
N LYS A 276 -8.88 -13.98 3.08
CA LYS A 276 -8.84 -14.74 4.34
C LYS A 276 -7.72 -14.28 5.25
N ALA A 277 -6.50 -14.15 4.73
CA ALA A 277 -5.34 -13.68 5.47
C ALA A 277 -5.57 -12.25 6.00
N THR A 278 -6.10 -11.35 5.16
CA THR A 278 -6.42 -9.97 5.56
C THR A 278 -7.39 -9.93 6.75
N PHE A 279 -8.52 -10.63 6.64
CA PHE A 279 -9.54 -10.57 7.71
C PHE A 279 -9.16 -11.39 8.94
N GLN A 280 -8.33 -12.42 8.81
CA GLN A 280 -7.74 -13.11 9.95
C GLN A 280 -6.80 -12.17 10.72
N PHE A 281 -5.88 -11.52 10.02
CA PHE A 281 -4.96 -10.55 10.61
C PHE A 281 -5.71 -9.41 11.32
N LEU A 282 -6.76 -8.85 10.70
CA LEU A 282 -7.56 -7.80 11.32
C LEU A 282 -8.23 -8.27 12.63
N ARG A 283 -8.79 -9.48 12.66
CA ARG A 283 -9.36 -10.04 13.90
C ARG A 283 -8.32 -10.18 15.01
N GLU A 284 -7.13 -10.67 14.67
CA GLU A 284 -6.03 -10.83 15.61
C GLU A 284 -5.53 -9.46 16.11
N ALA A 285 -5.21 -8.54 15.19
CA ALA A 285 -4.71 -7.22 15.54
C ALA A 285 -5.72 -6.37 16.33
N PHE A 286 -7.02 -6.58 16.17
CA PHE A 286 -8.06 -5.89 16.92
C PHE A 286 -8.44 -6.59 18.24
N ALA A 287 -8.00 -7.81 18.49
CA ALA A 287 -8.26 -8.54 19.73
C ALA A 287 -7.23 -8.22 20.84
N GLU A 288 -5.99 -7.87 20.46
CA GLU A 288 -4.92 -7.48 21.37
C GLU A 288 -5.16 -6.08 21.99
#